data_8d7efef50f9726937a7d847b3da51e65
#
_entry.id   8d7efef50f9726937a7d847b3da51e65
#
_cell.length_a   1.000
_cell.length_b   1.000
_cell.length_c   1.000
_cell.angle_alpha   90.00
_cell.angle_beta   90.00
_cell.angle_gamma   90.00
#
_symmetry.space_group_name_H-M   'P 1'
#
loop_
_entity.id
_entity.type
_entity.pdbx_description
1 polymer ?
#
loop_
_entity_poly.entity_id
_entity_poly.type
_entity_poly.pdbx_seq_one_letter_code
_entity_poly.pdbx_strand_id
1 'polypeptide(L)'
;MIRKLLRITMALGLLVVVGGLGRAEILRADQDDRDDGKRPPQTLPSGFESTDKLLRDVERAEGAPLHSAWIVESSRFLNVPHRAFQPDVGTPATVDLPVNVGIIKGPDGKLTLYDSGWKQLAYIFDWNTSCCWKGIRDQMTAIGLNPANVVRIVLGHGHWDHAGQLSEFPDAVLYIQKEELKQIDFFTNYPVDFNSGNIRAVNTINPLTGAQVGPPQQACARSPVCGYPPQTVQEILGKVLNGKAKIVDGRHEITPGLVIHPAFRGHTYGSQLLQVNTPRGQLVFGSDTYSSWTGIRDWLVANIQQTDTIQQFLAYEKCYVLTSRLNSFNNCIAAHEPTAYTPAYPITSNWWNIPSGNCSRAAELILANGEPTHVPANPDRTPPAQCVSVIPPHVIRP
;
A
#
# COMPACT_ATOMS: atom_id res chain seq x y z
N MET A 1 37.78 18.67 37.83
CA MET A 1 36.59 18.73 37.00
C MET A 1 36.88 18.58 35.49
N ILE A 2 37.94 19.14 34.99
CA ILE A 2 38.33 19.14 33.54
C ILE A 2 38.73 17.74 33.01
N ARG A 3 39.30 16.86 33.81
CA ARG A 3 39.70 15.50 33.36
C ARG A 3 38.52 14.52 33.12
N LYS A 4 37.34 14.76 33.67
CA LYS A 4 36.14 13.93 33.44
C LYS A 4 35.41 14.30 32.16
N LEU A 5 35.44 15.56 31.76
CA LEU A 5 34.84 15.98 30.46
C LEU A 5 35.63 15.45 29.25
N LEU A 6 36.96 15.38 29.35
CA LEU A 6 37.79 14.88 28.24
C LEU A 6 37.57 13.37 27.93
N ARG A 7 37.21 12.58 28.94
CA ARG A 7 36.92 11.15 28.75
C ARG A 7 35.54 10.88 28.10
N ILE A 8 34.59 11.74 28.33
CA ILE A 8 33.25 11.62 27.71
C ILE A 8 33.30 12.02 26.23
N THR A 9 34.07 13.03 25.88
CA THR A 9 34.22 13.48 24.48
C THR A 9 34.94 12.44 23.61
N MET A 10 35.96 11.73 24.18
CA MET A 10 36.61 10.64 23.45
C MET A 10 35.72 9.39 23.27
N ALA A 11 34.85 9.09 24.23
CA ALA A 11 33.94 7.95 24.10
C ALA A 11 32.86 8.19 23.03
N LEU A 12 32.32 9.41 22.91
CA LEU A 12 31.38 9.76 21.84
C LEU A 12 32.06 9.80 20.45
N GLY A 13 33.29 10.31 20.37
CA GLY A 13 34.05 10.33 19.11
C GLY A 13 34.35 8.91 18.58
N LEU A 14 34.61 7.96 19.47
CA LEU A 14 34.91 6.57 19.10
C LEU A 14 33.65 5.82 18.64
N LEU A 15 32.47 6.12 19.22
CA LEU A 15 31.21 5.48 18.82
C LEU A 15 30.77 5.92 17.40
N VAL A 16 30.98 7.18 17.04
CA VAL A 16 30.65 7.68 15.69
C VAL A 16 31.58 7.11 14.62
N VAL A 17 32.86 6.90 14.95
CA VAL A 17 33.85 6.32 14.02
C VAL A 17 33.61 4.82 13.81
N VAL A 18 33.24 4.09 14.85
CA VAL A 18 32.91 2.65 14.72
C VAL A 18 31.60 2.43 13.96
N GLY A 19 30.59 3.28 14.16
CA GLY A 19 29.34 3.22 13.40
C GLY A 19 29.52 3.58 11.92
N GLY A 20 30.42 4.52 11.62
CA GLY A 20 30.76 4.91 10.24
C GLY A 20 31.57 3.86 9.48
N LEU A 21 32.52 3.23 10.16
CA LEU A 21 33.35 2.18 9.56
C LEU A 21 32.58 0.89 9.33
N GLY A 22 31.68 0.51 10.24
CA GLY A 22 30.80 -0.65 10.05
C GLY A 22 29.87 -0.53 8.85
N ARG A 23 29.33 0.67 8.58
CA ARG A 23 28.52 0.92 7.38
C ARG A 23 29.36 0.93 6.09
N ALA A 24 30.56 1.47 6.15
CA ALA A 24 31.45 1.48 4.97
C ALA A 24 31.94 0.07 4.61
N GLU A 25 32.16 -0.80 5.60
CA GLU A 25 32.55 -2.19 5.33
C GLU A 25 31.40 -3.05 4.81
N ILE A 26 30.17 -2.86 5.29
CA ILE A 26 28.98 -3.55 4.75
C ILE A 26 28.74 -3.13 3.28
N LEU A 27 28.92 -1.86 2.96
CA LEU A 27 28.79 -1.37 1.57
C LEU A 27 29.96 -1.80 0.68
N ARG A 28 31.16 -2.04 1.25
CA ARG A 28 32.32 -2.56 0.50
C ARG A 28 32.27 -4.06 0.28
N ALA A 29 31.68 -4.82 1.20
CA ALA A 29 31.52 -6.27 1.02
C ALA A 29 30.69 -6.61 -0.21
N ASP A 30 29.76 -5.73 -0.59
CA ASP A 30 28.91 -5.89 -1.78
C ASP A 30 29.62 -5.52 -3.11
N GLN A 31 30.78 -4.82 -3.04
CA GLN A 31 31.57 -4.44 -4.20
C GLN A 31 32.75 -5.38 -4.52
N ASP A 32 33.22 -6.16 -3.53
CA ASP A 32 34.38 -7.00 -3.69
C ASP A 32 34.08 -8.48 -4.01
N ASP A 33 32.82 -8.89 -4.01
CA ASP A 33 32.39 -10.22 -4.49
C ASP A 33 32.41 -10.32 -6.03
N ARG A 34 33.43 -9.76 -6.67
CA ARG A 34 33.76 -10.11 -8.04
C ARG A 34 34.34 -11.51 -8.05
N ASP A 35 33.43 -12.46 -8.21
CA ASP A 35 33.64 -13.77 -8.83
C ASP A 35 35.11 -14.30 -8.82
N ASP A 36 35.47 -15.01 -7.77
CA ASP A 36 36.65 -15.89 -7.78
C ASP A 36 36.34 -17.29 -8.34
N GLY A 37 35.17 -17.45 -9.00
CA GLY A 37 34.77 -18.67 -9.69
C GLY A 37 34.48 -19.87 -8.79
N LYS A 38 34.42 -19.70 -7.47
CA LYS A 38 34.33 -20.81 -6.49
C LYS A 38 33.04 -20.88 -5.70
N ARG A 39 32.21 -19.81 -5.71
CA ARG A 39 30.89 -19.83 -5.06
C ARG A 39 29.79 -20.03 -6.10
N PRO A 40 28.84 -20.92 -5.84
CA PRO A 40 27.65 -20.96 -6.69
C PRO A 40 27.00 -19.57 -6.67
N PRO A 41 26.47 -19.07 -7.80
CA PRO A 41 25.82 -17.79 -7.85
C PRO A 41 24.72 -17.73 -6.77
N GLN A 42 24.80 -16.72 -5.90
CA GLN A 42 23.74 -16.51 -4.92
C GLN A 42 22.46 -16.21 -5.68
N THR A 43 21.47 -17.08 -5.54
CA THR A 43 20.13 -16.79 -6.04
C THR A 43 19.53 -15.70 -5.17
N LEU A 44 19.58 -14.47 -5.65
CA LEU A 44 18.90 -13.36 -5.00
C LEU A 44 17.39 -13.63 -4.93
N PRO A 45 16.69 -13.15 -3.90
CA PRO A 45 15.25 -13.26 -3.82
C PRO A 45 14.57 -12.72 -5.07
N SER A 46 13.51 -13.37 -5.52
CA SER A 46 12.72 -12.90 -6.67
C SER A 46 12.26 -11.46 -6.43
N GLY A 47 12.44 -10.60 -7.43
CA GLY A 47 12.10 -9.18 -7.33
C GLY A 47 13.10 -8.32 -6.55
N PHE A 48 14.25 -8.87 -6.17
CA PHE A 48 15.32 -8.08 -5.56
C PHE A 48 15.83 -7.00 -6.53
N GLU A 49 15.99 -5.80 -6.02
CA GLU A 49 16.60 -4.68 -6.70
C GLU A 49 17.69 -4.10 -5.82
N SER A 50 18.92 -4.02 -6.35
CA SER A 50 20.03 -3.45 -5.60
C SER A 50 19.83 -1.95 -5.36
N THR A 51 20.42 -1.43 -4.29
CA THR A 51 20.42 0.00 -3.96
C THR A 51 20.88 0.85 -5.13
N ASP A 52 21.96 0.46 -5.82
CA ASP A 52 22.47 1.17 -6.99
C ASP A 52 21.46 1.24 -8.14
N LYS A 53 20.70 0.17 -8.35
CA LYS A 53 19.64 0.15 -9.36
C LYS A 53 18.52 1.13 -9.00
N LEU A 54 18.08 1.13 -7.75
CA LEU A 54 17.06 2.04 -7.26
C LEU A 54 17.51 3.50 -7.32
N LEU A 55 18.76 3.80 -6.95
CA LEU A 55 19.33 5.15 -7.07
C LEU A 55 19.39 5.63 -8.53
N ARG A 56 19.74 4.76 -9.47
CA ARG A 56 19.66 5.10 -10.90
C ARG A 56 18.23 5.41 -11.36
N ASP A 57 17.23 4.76 -10.78
CA ASP A 57 15.83 5.06 -11.07
C ASP A 57 15.42 6.44 -10.51
N VAL A 58 15.93 6.81 -9.33
CA VAL A 58 15.77 8.17 -8.78
C VAL A 58 16.41 9.20 -9.72
N GLU A 59 17.66 8.98 -10.16
CA GLU A 59 18.37 9.88 -11.06
C GLU A 59 17.65 10.07 -12.40
N ARG A 60 17.14 8.99 -12.99
CA ARG A 60 16.36 9.06 -14.23
C ARG A 60 15.05 9.83 -14.04
N ALA A 61 14.42 9.65 -12.88
CA ALA A 61 13.16 10.32 -12.59
C ALA A 61 13.32 11.83 -12.40
N GLU A 62 14.47 12.32 -11.94
CA GLU A 62 14.70 13.76 -11.73
C GLU A 62 14.53 14.60 -13.00
N GLY A 63 14.86 14.04 -14.16
CA GLY A 63 14.66 14.69 -15.47
C GLY A 63 13.32 14.38 -16.13
N ALA A 64 12.50 13.57 -15.49
CA ALA A 64 11.23 13.12 -16.04
C ALA A 64 10.10 14.14 -15.77
N PRO A 65 8.99 14.05 -16.53
CA PRO A 65 7.82 14.88 -16.29
C PRO A 65 7.30 14.76 -14.85
N LEU A 66 6.84 15.88 -14.30
CA LEU A 66 6.29 15.98 -12.97
C LEU A 66 4.80 15.62 -12.98
N HIS A 67 4.37 14.90 -11.95
CA HIS A 67 2.98 14.46 -11.76
C HIS A 67 2.36 15.14 -10.54
N SER A 68 1.06 15.37 -10.60
CA SER A 68 0.24 15.69 -9.44
C SER A 68 -0.31 14.42 -8.81
N ALA A 69 -0.51 14.41 -7.49
CA ALA A 69 -0.98 13.24 -6.80
C ALA A 69 -1.96 13.58 -5.67
N TRP A 70 -2.97 12.72 -5.52
CA TRP A 70 -3.99 12.75 -4.47
C TRP A 70 -4.18 11.35 -3.92
N ILE A 71 -4.77 11.27 -2.73
CA ILE A 71 -5.42 10.05 -2.23
C ILE A 71 -6.89 10.34 -1.92
N VAL A 72 -7.72 9.33 -2.11
CA VAL A 72 -9.12 9.34 -1.69
C VAL A 72 -9.42 8.11 -0.86
N GLU A 73 -10.24 8.28 0.18
CA GLU A 73 -10.69 7.20 1.04
C GLU A 73 -11.95 6.56 0.44
N SER A 74 -11.81 5.38 -0.14
CA SER A 74 -12.92 4.67 -0.76
C SER A 74 -13.86 4.02 0.25
N SER A 75 -13.32 3.64 1.39
CA SER A 75 -14.04 3.04 2.53
C SER A 75 -13.16 3.05 3.77
N ARG A 76 -13.66 2.48 4.86
CA ARG A 76 -12.93 2.37 6.11
C ARG A 76 -13.31 1.09 6.84
N PHE A 77 -12.31 0.37 7.35
CA PHE A 77 -12.50 -0.67 8.35
C PHE A 77 -12.64 -0.02 9.72
N LEU A 78 -13.65 -0.38 10.48
CA LEU A 78 -13.88 0.18 11.80
C LEU A 78 -13.46 -0.79 12.89
N ASN A 79 -12.88 -0.24 13.98
CA ASN A 79 -12.54 -0.99 15.18
C ASN A 79 -11.62 -2.20 14.91
N VAL A 80 -10.70 -2.10 13.98
CA VAL A 80 -9.72 -3.16 13.74
C VAL A 80 -8.82 -3.29 14.95
N PRO A 81 -8.61 -4.50 15.50
CA PRO A 81 -7.66 -4.68 16.59
C PRO A 81 -6.27 -4.20 16.18
N HIS A 82 -5.73 -3.21 16.89
CA HIS A 82 -4.46 -2.57 16.51
C HIS A 82 -3.32 -3.59 16.38
N ARG A 83 -3.26 -4.57 17.28
CA ARG A 83 -2.25 -5.65 17.24
C ARG A 83 -2.37 -6.55 16.01
N ALA A 84 -3.54 -6.64 15.40
CA ALA A 84 -3.69 -7.42 14.18
C ALA A 84 -3.05 -6.70 12.99
N PHE A 85 -3.15 -5.37 12.97
CA PHE A 85 -2.64 -4.52 11.91
C PHE A 85 -1.15 -4.16 12.13
N GLN A 86 -0.79 -3.80 13.37
CA GLN A 86 0.56 -3.41 13.70
C GLN A 86 0.97 -4.01 15.05
N PRO A 87 1.94 -4.95 15.08
CA PRO A 87 2.38 -5.56 16.32
C PRO A 87 3.06 -4.52 17.23
N ASP A 88 2.94 -4.75 18.52
CA ASP A 88 3.67 -4.05 19.57
C ASP A 88 3.38 -2.56 19.75
N VAL A 89 2.37 -2.01 19.11
CA VAL A 89 1.89 -0.66 19.39
C VAL A 89 0.83 -0.73 20.49
N GLY A 90 1.17 -0.28 21.69
CA GLY A 90 0.42 -0.57 22.90
C GLY A 90 -0.99 0.05 23.01
N THR A 91 -1.30 1.11 22.28
CA THR A 91 -2.60 1.81 22.34
C THR A 91 -2.80 2.69 21.12
N PRO A 92 -4.02 2.84 20.63
CA PRO A 92 -5.29 2.30 21.16
C PRO A 92 -5.48 0.81 20.87
N ALA A 93 -6.39 0.16 21.59
CA ALA A 93 -6.69 -1.28 21.42
C ALA A 93 -7.24 -1.59 20.01
N THR A 94 -7.96 -0.64 19.42
CA THR A 94 -8.52 -0.71 18.06
C THR A 94 -8.22 0.58 17.31
N VAL A 95 -8.18 0.47 15.99
CA VAL A 95 -8.01 1.60 15.06
C VAL A 95 -8.99 1.49 13.91
N ASP A 96 -9.35 2.62 13.34
CA ASP A 96 -10.07 2.68 12.08
C ASP A 96 -9.05 2.79 10.96
N LEU A 97 -9.16 1.90 9.97
CA LEU A 97 -8.24 1.83 8.85
C LEU A 97 -8.91 2.35 7.57
N PRO A 98 -8.48 3.47 7.02
CA PRO A 98 -8.97 3.90 5.71
C PRO A 98 -8.53 2.92 4.62
N VAL A 99 -9.29 2.84 3.55
CA VAL A 99 -8.90 2.17 2.31
C VAL A 99 -8.62 3.26 1.28
N ASN A 100 -7.35 3.55 1.08
CA ASN A 100 -6.92 4.65 0.23
C ASN A 100 -6.66 4.19 -1.21
N VAL A 101 -7.08 5.02 -2.16
CA VAL A 101 -6.75 4.90 -3.57
C VAL A 101 -5.92 6.09 -3.98
N GLY A 102 -4.78 5.84 -4.61
CA GLY A 102 -3.93 6.88 -5.19
C GLY A 102 -4.46 7.35 -6.54
N ILE A 103 -4.45 8.65 -6.80
CA ILE A 103 -4.79 9.24 -8.08
C ILE A 103 -3.61 10.08 -8.54
N ILE A 104 -3.06 9.75 -9.68
CA ILE A 104 -1.87 10.39 -10.26
C ILE A 104 -2.26 11.01 -11.60
N LYS A 105 -2.00 12.32 -11.77
CA LYS A 105 -2.25 13.03 -13.02
C LYS A 105 -0.94 13.36 -13.72
N GLY A 106 -0.81 12.86 -14.92
CA GLY A 106 0.33 13.19 -15.79
C GLY A 106 0.21 14.56 -16.47
N PRO A 107 1.30 15.06 -17.07
CA PRO A 107 1.31 16.34 -17.76
C PRO A 107 0.40 16.35 -19.00
N ASP A 108 0.03 15.19 -19.51
CA ASP A 108 -0.92 15.01 -20.61
C ASP A 108 -2.40 15.04 -20.14
N GLY A 109 -2.65 15.31 -18.86
CA GLY A 109 -3.97 15.34 -18.25
C GLY A 109 -4.59 13.95 -17.99
N LYS A 110 -3.91 12.87 -18.39
CA LYS A 110 -4.37 11.49 -18.15
C LYS A 110 -4.15 11.09 -16.71
N LEU A 111 -5.04 10.26 -16.23
CA LEU A 111 -5.02 9.77 -14.85
C LEU A 111 -4.57 8.31 -14.80
N THR A 112 -3.78 8.03 -13.78
CA THR A 112 -3.40 6.69 -13.35
C THR A 112 -3.91 6.51 -11.93
N LEU A 113 -4.65 5.42 -11.68
CA LEU A 113 -4.99 5.01 -10.33
C LEU A 113 -3.92 4.07 -9.78
N TYR A 114 -3.65 4.19 -8.50
CA TYR A 114 -2.95 3.17 -7.72
C TYR A 114 -3.97 2.51 -6.79
N ASP A 115 -4.27 1.23 -7.07
CA ASP A 115 -5.42 0.49 -6.60
C ASP A 115 -6.77 1.04 -7.15
N SER A 116 -7.86 0.33 -6.90
CA SER A 116 -9.21 0.72 -7.33
C SER A 116 -10.20 0.78 -6.18
N GLY A 117 -9.74 0.51 -4.97
CA GLY A 117 -10.60 0.51 -3.79
C GLY A 117 -11.54 -0.69 -3.74
N TRP A 118 -12.42 -0.64 -2.78
CA TRP A 118 -13.37 -1.69 -2.46
C TRP A 118 -14.73 -1.45 -3.12
N LYS A 119 -15.32 -2.49 -3.67
CA LYS A 119 -16.72 -2.50 -4.06
C LYS A 119 -17.57 -2.95 -2.88
N GLN A 120 -18.65 -2.22 -2.61
CA GLN A 120 -19.56 -2.59 -1.52
C GLN A 120 -20.14 -3.98 -1.76
N LEU A 121 -19.58 -4.96 -1.09
CA LEU A 121 -20.01 -6.35 -1.12
C LEU A 121 -20.48 -6.74 0.28
N ALA A 122 -21.74 -7.09 0.38
CA ALA A 122 -22.48 -7.25 1.62
C ALA A 122 -22.00 -8.37 2.56
N TYR A 123 -20.92 -9.09 2.24
CA TYR A 123 -20.61 -10.36 2.92
C TYR A 123 -19.14 -10.58 3.28
N ILE A 124 -18.26 -9.61 3.08
CA ILE A 124 -16.82 -9.93 3.17
C ILE A 124 -16.31 -9.90 4.60
N PHE A 125 -16.76 -9.01 5.46
CA PHE A 125 -16.31 -8.98 6.86
C PHE A 125 -17.34 -8.41 7.82
N ASP A 126 -17.44 -9.01 9.03
CA ASP A 126 -18.13 -8.44 10.18
C ASP A 126 -17.40 -7.25 10.83
N TRP A 127 -16.24 -6.92 10.36
CA TRP A 127 -15.64 -5.65 10.75
C TRP A 127 -16.45 -4.58 10.07
N ASN A 128 -17.31 -3.93 10.82
CA ASN A 128 -18.20 -2.87 10.36
C ASN A 128 -17.48 -1.96 9.39
N THR A 129 -17.37 -2.49 8.19
CA THR A 129 -16.80 -1.76 7.09
C THR A 129 -17.91 -0.94 6.55
N SER A 130 -17.62 0.23 6.06
CA SER A 130 -18.49 0.78 5.07
C SER A 130 -19.37 1.95 5.37
N CYS A 131 -19.31 2.52 6.52
CA CYS A 131 -20.03 3.77 6.65
C CYS A 131 -19.54 4.85 5.66
N CYS A 132 -18.31 4.70 5.20
CA CYS A 132 -17.66 5.67 4.32
C CYS A 132 -17.45 5.16 2.90
N TRP A 133 -18.08 4.02 2.54
CA TRP A 133 -17.93 3.53 1.17
C TRP A 133 -18.53 4.49 0.15
N LYS A 134 -17.75 4.81 -0.86
CA LYS A 134 -18.19 5.54 -2.04
C LYS A 134 -17.41 5.07 -3.25
N GLY A 135 -18.11 4.95 -4.39
CA GLY A 135 -17.46 4.61 -5.65
C GLY A 135 -16.34 5.59 -6.02
N ILE A 136 -15.22 5.09 -6.51
CA ILE A 136 -14.05 5.92 -6.85
C ILE A 136 -14.40 6.97 -7.91
N ARG A 137 -15.23 6.63 -8.88
CA ARG A 137 -15.68 7.59 -9.92
C ARG A 137 -16.41 8.78 -9.32
N ASP A 138 -17.29 8.52 -8.35
CA ASP A 138 -18.03 9.59 -7.67
C ASP A 138 -17.12 10.46 -6.82
N GLN A 139 -16.16 9.84 -6.13
CA GLN A 139 -15.16 10.56 -5.33
C GLN A 139 -14.29 11.44 -6.21
N MET A 140 -13.79 10.92 -7.35
CA MET A 140 -13.02 11.68 -8.32
C MET A 140 -13.81 12.88 -8.83
N THR A 141 -15.07 12.67 -9.19
CA THR A 141 -15.95 13.76 -9.63
C THR A 141 -16.15 14.81 -8.54
N ALA A 142 -16.36 14.37 -7.30
CA ALA A 142 -16.58 15.27 -6.18
C ALA A 142 -15.34 16.14 -5.83
N ILE A 143 -14.16 15.68 -6.15
CA ILE A 143 -12.92 16.46 -6.00
C ILE A 143 -12.49 17.18 -7.29
N GLY A 144 -13.35 17.21 -8.32
CA GLY A 144 -13.09 17.93 -9.57
C GLY A 144 -12.20 17.21 -10.58
N LEU A 145 -11.92 15.93 -10.39
CA LEU A 145 -11.20 15.10 -11.35
C LEU A 145 -12.17 14.34 -12.23
N ASN A 146 -11.90 14.31 -13.55
CA ASN A 146 -12.76 13.58 -14.49
C ASN A 146 -12.39 12.09 -14.56
N PRO A 147 -13.25 11.16 -14.10
CA PRO A 147 -12.99 9.72 -14.15
C PRO A 147 -12.79 9.16 -15.57
N ALA A 148 -13.31 9.83 -16.60
CA ALA A 148 -13.10 9.42 -18.00
C ALA A 148 -11.63 9.55 -18.44
N ASN A 149 -10.82 10.34 -17.74
CA ASN A 149 -9.39 10.49 -18.01
C ASN A 149 -8.54 9.36 -17.41
N VAL A 150 -9.13 8.42 -16.68
CA VAL A 150 -8.41 7.25 -16.14
C VAL A 150 -8.08 6.30 -17.30
N VAL A 151 -6.82 6.22 -17.63
CA VAL A 151 -6.32 5.36 -18.71
C VAL A 151 -5.51 4.17 -18.19
N ARG A 152 -5.11 4.20 -16.90
CA ARG A 152 -4.29 3.16 -16.26
C ARG A 152 -4.73 2.91 -14.84
N ILE A 153 -4.60 1.67 -14.40
CA ILE A 153 -4.70 1.25 -13.01
C ILE A 153 -3.47 0.41 -12.70
N VAL A 154 -2.67 0.82 -11.72
CA VAL A 154 -1.58 0.02 -11.18
C VAL A 154 -2.11 -0.64 -9.91
N LEU A 155 -2.23 -1.96 -9.95
CA LEU A 155 -2.77 -2.70 -8.81
C LEU A 155 -1.64 -3.09 -7.89
N GLY A 156 -1.58 -2.52 -6.69
CA GLY A 156 -0.57 -2.81 -5.68
C GLY A 156 -0.56 -4.30 -5.33
N HIS A 157 -1.75 -4.90 -5.22
CA HIS A 157 -1.98 -6.33 -5.10
C HIS A 157 -3.47 -6.65 -5.34
N GLY A 158 -3.84 -7.93 -5.38
CA GLY A 158 -5.16 -8.38 -5.84
C GLY A 158 -6.22 -8.56 -4.76
N HIS A 159 -6.04 -8.06 -3.53
CA HIS A 159 -7.07 -8.17 -2.50
C HIS A 159 -8.29 -7.33 -2.84
N TRP A 160 -9.42 -7.73 -2.28
CA TRP A 160 -10.75 -7.22 -2.61
C TRP A 160 -10.96 -5.72 -2.31
N ASP A 161 -10.26 -5.19 -1.34
CA ASP A 161 -10.32 -3.77 -0.96
C ASP A 161 -9.42 -2.88 -1.84
N HIS A 162 -8.57 -3.47 -2.66
CA HIS A 162 -7.71 -2.80 -3.65
C HIS A 162 -8.14 -3.03 -5.09
N ALA A 163 -8.70 -4.20 -5.41
CA ALA A 163 -9.06 -4.61 -6.76
C ALA A 163 -10.59 -4.62 -7.02
N GLY A 164 -11.38 -4.07 -6.10
CA GLY A 164 -12.84 -4.26 -6.12
C GLY A 164 -13.59 -3.42 -7.15
N GLN A 165 -13.00 -2.37 -7.74
CA GLN A 165 -13.69 -1.46 -8.65
C GLN A 165 -13.01 -1.36 -10.03
N LEU A 166 -12.33 -2.41 -10.49
CA LEU A 166 -11.65 -2.41 -11.79
C LEU A 166 -12.64 -2.28 -12.97
N SER A 167 -13.82 -2.85 -12.85
CA SER A 167 -14.88 -2.77 -13.86
C SER A 167 -15.47 -1.36 -14.04
N GLU A 168 -15.31 -0.47 -13.05
CA GLU A 168 -15.74 0.93 -13.15
C GLU A 168 -14.92 1.72 -14.20
N PHE A 169 -13.77 1.18 -14.61
CA PHE A 169 -12.87 1.79 -15.59
C PHE A 169 -12.60 0.81 -16.74
N PRO A 170 -13.58 0.45 -17.55
CA PRO A 170 -13.47 -0.64 -18.53
C PRO A 170 -12.31 -0.44 -19.52
N ASP A 171 -12.06 0.80 -19.93
CA ASP A 171 -11.01 1.12 -20.92
C ASP A 171 -9.63 1.32 -20.33
N ALA A 172 -9.50 1.49 -19.03
CA ALA A 172 -8.21 1.63 -18.38
C ALA A 172 -7.42 0.32 -18.42
N VAL A 173 -6.12 0.42 -18.75
CA VAL A 173 -5.21 -0.72 -18.74
C VAL A 173 -4.78 -1.02 -17.31
N LEU A 174 -5.02 -2.25 -16.87
CA LEU A 174 -4.56 -2.78 -15.59
C LEU A 174 -3.09 -3.20 -15.69
N TYR A 175 -2.24 -2.70 -14.81
CA TYR A 175 -0.87 -3.18 -14.61
C TYR A 175 -0.84 -4.09 -13.38
N ILE A 176 -0.51 -5.35 -13.57
CA ILE A 176 -0.48 -6.38 -12.53
C ILE A 176 0.74 -7.27 -12.69
N GLN A 177 1.36 -7.66 -11.59
CA GLN A 177 2.48 -8.59 -11.62
C GLN A 177 2.04 -10.00 -12.00
N LYS A 178 2.88 -10.68 -12.75
CA LYS A 178 2.71 -12.10 -13.11
C LYS A 178 2.59 -12.99 -11.88
N GLU A 179 3.37 -12.67 -10.83
CA GLU A 179 3.34 -13.43 -9.57
C GLU A 179 1.98 -13.31 -8.86
N GLU A 180 1.26 -12.20 -9.03
CA GLU A 180 -0.09 -12.03 -8.49
C GLU A 180 -1.10 -12.96 -9.20
N LEU A 181 -1.01 -13.09 -10.50
CA LEU A 181 -1.84 -14.03 -11.25
C LEU A 181 -1.52 -15.48 -10.89
N LYS A 182 -0.25 -15.81 -10.63
CA LYS A 182 0.13 -17.14 -10.15
C LYS A 182 -0.44 -17.44 -8.75
N GLN A 183 -0.53 -16.44 -7.89
CA GLN A 183 -1.17 -16.61 -6.59
C GLN A 183 -2.67 -16.91 -6.75
N ILE A 184 -3.36 -16.20 -7.63
CA ILE A 184 -4.76 -16.46 -7.94
C ILE A 184 -4.93 -17.88 -8.49
N ASP A 185 -4.09 -18.30 -9.43
CA ASP A 185 -4.10 -19.66 -9.98
C ASP A 185 -3.86 -20.71 -8.89
N PHE A 186 -2.87 -20.49 -8.04
CA PHE A 186 -2.57 -21.36 -6.90
C PHE A 186 -3.78 -21.52 -5.98
N PHE A 187 -4.50 -20.45 -5.66
CA PHE A 187 -5.67 -20.50 -4.80
C PHE A 187 -6.85 -21.21 -5.46
N THR A 188 -7.01 -21.12 -6.77
CA THR A 188 -8.07 -21.85 -7.48
C THR A 188 -7.83 -23.35 -7.49
N ASN A 189 -6.59 -23.79 -7.30
CA ASN A 189 -6.19 -25.21 -7.23
C ASN A 189 -6.08 -25.75 -5.81
N TYR A 190 -6.32 -24.92 -4.79
CA TYR A 190 -6.35 -25.39 -3.41
C TYR A 190 -7.50 -26.36 -3.17
N PRO A 191 -7.38 -27.29 -2.20
CA PRO A 191 -8.49 -28.15 -1.81
C PRO A 191 -9.75 -27.35 -1.55
N VAL A 192 -10.89 -27.91 -1.94
CA VAL A 192 -12.22 -27.25 -1.85
C VAL A 192 -12.50 -26.64 -0.48
N ASP A 193 -12.01 -27.28 0.59
CA ASP A 193 -12.15 -26.79 1.96
C ASP A 193 -11.43 -25.47 2.22
N PHE A 194 -10.42 -25.13 1.44
CA PHE A 194 -9.72 -23.86 1.49
C PHE A 194 -10.34 -22.79 0.58
N ASN A 195 -10.90 -23.18 -0.55
CA ASN A 195 -11.41 -22.27 -1.57
C ASN A 195 -12.88 -21.92 -1.43
N SER A 196 -13.70 -22.83 -0.90
CA SER A 196 -15.16 -22.72 -0.98
C SER A 196 -15.80 -21.96 0.17
N GLY A 197 -15.03 -21.29 0.99
CA GLY A 197 -15.55 -20.65 2.19
C GLY A 197 -15.86 -21.66 3.32
N ASN A 198 -15.55 -22.94 3.16
CA ASN A 198 -15.56 -23.94 4.25
C ASN A 198 -14.41 -23.73 5.26
N ILE A 199 -13.51 -22.82 4.99
CA ILE A 199 -12.64 -22.18 5.99
C ILE A 199 -13.42 -21.74 7.23
N ARG A 200 -14.71 -21.58 7.10
CA ARG A 200 -15.68 -21.40 8.18
C ARG A 200 -15.53 -22.36 9.36
N ALA A 201 -15.23 -23.59 9.06
CA ALA A 201 -15.18 -24.64 10.07
C ALA A 201 -13.85 -24.69 10.83
N VAL A 202 -12.79 -24.10 10.28
CA VAL A 202 -11.43 -24.31 10.80
C VAL A 202 -11.01 -23.24 11.81
N ASN A 203 -11.67 -22.09 11.84
CA ASN A 203 -11.23 -20.95 12.68
C ASN A 203 -12.39 -20.24 13.37
N THR A 204 -13.13 -20.93 14.19
CA THR A 204 -14.16 -20.32 15.03
C THR A 204 -13.61 -19.64 16.29
N ILE A 205 -12.32 -19.74 16.53
CA ILE A 205 -11.67 -19.19 17.72
C ILE A 205 -10.63 -18.15 17.31
N ASN A 206 -10.75 -16.94 17.83
CA ASN A 206 -9.72 -15.95 17.73
C ASN A 206 -8.51 -16.38 18.57
N PRO A 207 -7.38 -16.75 17.97
CA PRO A 207 -6.25 -17.29 18.73
C PRO A 207 -5.50 -16.21 19.54
N LEU A 208 -5.78 -14.93 19.31
CA LEU A 208 -5.23 -13.85 20.13
C LEU A 208 -6.01 -13.66 21.43
N THR A 209 -7.30 -13.93 21.41
CA THR A 209 -8.20 -13.73 22.57
C THR A 209 -8.77 -15.01 23.12
N GLY A 210 -8.63 -16.14 22.44
CA GLY A 210 -9.32 -17.40 22.77
C GLY A 210 -10.84 -17.34 22.65
N ALA A 211 -11.39 -16.18 22.28
CA ALA A 211 -12.82 -16.00 22.14
C ALA A 211 -13.33 -16.65 20.85
N GLN A 212 -14.54 -17.16 20.89
CA GLN A 212 -15.22 -17.58 19.68
C GLN A 212 -15.41 -16.37 18.80
N VAL A 213 -14.86 -16.43 17.62
CA VAL A 213 -15.06 -15.42 16.60
C VAL A 213 -16.50 -15.55 16.16
N GLY A 214 -17.20 -14.46 16.05
CA GLY A 214 -18.57 -14.43 15.53
C GLY A 214 -18.73 -15.16 14.19
N PRO A 215 -19.70 -14.82 13.40
CA PRO A 215 -20.02 -15.59 12.23
C PRO A 215 -18.81 -15.86 11.31
N PRO A 216 -18.88 -16.87 10.46
CA PRO A 216 -17.79 -17.49 9.70
C PRO A 216 -16.85 -16.56 8.93
N GLN A 217 -17.26 -15.34 8.67
CA GLN A 217 -16.49 -14.34 7.90
C GLN A 217 -15.18 -13.90 8.58
N GLN A 218 -15.11 -13.95 9.90
CA GLN A 218 -13.87 -13.58 10.62
C GLN A 218 -12.77 -14.64 10.50
N ALA A 219 -13.12 -15.86 10.14
CA ALA A 219 -12.14 -16.90 9.86
C ALA A 219 -11.25 -16.56 8.68
N CYS A 220 -11.76 -15.75 7.77
CA CYS A 220 -11.06 -15.31 6.58
C CYS A 220 -9.82 -14.44 6.86
N ALA A 221 -9.79 -13.66 7.92
CA ALA A 221 -8.68 -12.75 8.21
C ALA A 221 -7.29 -13.41 8.31
N ARG A 222 -7.24 -14.73 8.34
CA ARG A 222 -6.00 -15.53 8.46
C ARG A 222 -5.69 -16.40 7.27
N SER A 223 -6.62 -16.52 6.35
CA SER A 223 -6.38 -17.28 5.14
C SER A 223 -5.95 -16.35 4.02
N PRO A 224 -4.82 -16.61 3.38
CA PRO A 224 -4.39 -15.84 2.21
C PRO A 224 -5.40 -15.88 1.07
N VAL A 225 -6.28 -16.89 1.04
CA VAL A 225 -7.37 -17.02 0.04
C VAL A 225 -8.47 -15.99 0.24
N CYS A 226 -8.67 -15.52 1.45
CA CYS A 226 -9.77 -14.60 1.77
C CYS A 226 -9.60 -13.20 1.19
N GLY A 227 -8.40 -12.82 0.85
CA GLY A 227 -8.15 -11.59 0.11
C GLY A 227 -8.73 -11.64 -1.31
N TYR A 228 -9.06 -12.84 -1.83
CA TYR A 228 -9.47 -13.07 -3.23
C TYR A 228 -10.86 -13.70 -3.36
N PRO A 229 -11.93 -13.02 -2.95
CA PRO A 229 -13.27 -13.55 -3.18
C PRO A 229 -13.55 -13.64 -4.68
N PRO A 230 -14.45 -14.54 -5.11
CA PRO A 230 -14.71 -14.79 -6.53
C PRO A 230 -14.99 -13.53 -7.35
N GLN A 231 -15.65 -12.55 -6.78
CA GLN A 231 -15.96 -11.29 -7.46
C GLN A 231 -14.71 -10.46 -7.76
N THR A 232 -13.77 -10.41 -6.83
CA THR A 232 -12.49 -9.69 -7.06
C THR A 232 -11.64 -10.41 -8.10
N VAL A 233 -11.62 -11.74 -8.06
CA VAL A 233 -10.96 -12.54 -9.10
C VAL A 233 -11.59 -12.27 -10.47
N GLN A 234 -12.92 -12.18 -10.56
CA GLN A 234 -13.62 -11.82 -11.79
C GLN A 234 -13.28 -10.42 -12.29
N GLU A 235 -13.15 -9.44 -11.39
CA GLU A 235 -12.70 -8.08 -11.74
C GLU A 235 -11.30 -8.11 -12.39
N ILE A 236 -10.36 -8.82 -11.79
CA ILE A 236 -8.98 -8.95 -12.29
C ILE A 236 -8.95 -9.72 -13.61
N LEU A 237 -9.52 -10.93 -13.64
CA LEU A 237 -9.52 -11.79 -14.83
C LEU A 237 -10.33 -11.16 -15.96
N GLY A 238 -11.38 -10.41 -15.66
CA GLY A 238 -12.14 -9.65 -16.65
C GLY A 238 -11.23 -8.68 -17.43
N LYS A 239 -10.34 -7.98 -16.76
CA LYS A 239 -9.33 -7.12 -17.43
C LYS A 239 -8.37 -7.91 -18.30
N VAL A 240 -7.88 -9.05 -17.80
CA VAL A 240 -6.94 -9.92 -18.52
C VAL A 240 -7.59 -10.49 -19.79
N LEU A 241 -8.78 -11.07 -19.67
CA LEU A 241 -9.49 -11.73 -20.76
C LEU A 241 -9.94 -10.74 -21.83
N ASN A 242 -10.25 -9.51 -21.46
CA ASN A 242 -10.66 -8.45 -22.40
C ASN A 242 -9.44 -7.72 -23.03
N GLY A 243 -8.21 -8.19 -22.82
CA GLY A 243 -7.01 -7.56 -23.36
C GLY A 243 -6.72 -6.18 -22.78
N LYS A 244 -7.28 -5.87 -21.62
CA LYS A 244 -7.11 -4.61 -20.89
C LYS A 244 -6.16 -4.76 -19.69
N ALA A 245 -5.21 -5.70 -19.78
CA ALA A 245 -4.18 -5.88 -18.77
C ALA A 245 -2.77 -5.92 -19.39
N LYS A 246 -1.84 -5.28 -18.73
CA LYS A 246 -0.41 -5.41 -18.91
C LYS A 246 0.14 -6.27 -17.78
N ILE A 247 0.50 -7.51 -18.10
CA ILE A 247 1.16 -8.41 -17.16
C ILE A 247 2.62 -8.01 -17.07
N VAL A 248 3.05 -7.60 -15.89
CA VAL A 248 4.40 -7.14 -15.58
C VAL A 248 5.18 -8.27 -14.92
N ASP A 249 6.46 -8.37 -15.21
CA ASP A 249 7.38 -9.33 -14.59
C ASP A 249 8.55 -8.54 -13.98
N GLY A 250 8.42 -8.12 -12.73
CA GLY A 250 9.38 -7.29 -12.02
C GLY A 250 9.21 -5.77 -12.25
N ARG A 251 10.33 -5.06 -12.40
CA ARG A 251 10.34 -3.61 -12.63
C ARG A 251 9.78 -3.25 -14.01
N HIS A 252 8.96 -2.23 -14.08
CA HIS A 252 8.41 -1.74 -15.34
C HIS A 252 8.21 -0.23 -15.32
N GLU A 253 8.78 0.46 -16.29
CA GLU A 253 8.53 1.89 -16.51
C GLU A 253 7.28 2.05 -17.38
N ILE A 254 6.25 2.66 -16.84
CA ILE A 254 4.98 2.91 -17.56
C ILE A 254 5.15 4.07 -18.53
N THR A 255 5.64 5.18 -17.98
CA THR A 255 6.02 6.40 -18.69
C THR A 255 7.18 7.01 -17.92
N PRO A 256 7.99 7.93 -18.51
CA PRO A 256 9.02 8.62 -17.75
C PRO A 256 8.49 9.24 -16.47
N GLY A 257 9.11 8.91 -15.35
CA GLY A 257 8.70 9.36 -14.00
C GLY A 257 7.58 8.56 -13.34
N LEU A 258 7.11 7.49 -13.97
CA LEU A 258 6.10 6.59 -13.41
C LEU A 258 6.59 5.14 -13.53
N VAL A 259 7.12 4.58 -12.44
CA VAL A 259 7.83 3.28 -12.46
C VAL A 259 7.22 2.32 -11.44
N ILE A 260 6.94 1.10 -11.91
CA ILE A 260 6.56 -0.02 -11.06
C ILE A 260 7.82 -0.71 -10.56
N HIS A 261 7.87 -0.99 -9.25
CA HIS A 261 8.89 -1.82 -8.62
C HIS A 261 8.24 -3.05 -8.00
N PRO A 262 8.83 -4.24 -8.12
CA PRO A 262 8.32 -5.43 -7.45
C PRO A 262 8.51 -5.32 -5.94
N ALA A 263 7.51 -5.77 -5.19
CA ALA A 263 7.56 -5.96 -3.73
C ALA A 263 7.08 -7.37 -3.40
N PHE A 264 7.54 -8.34 -4.19
CA PHE A 264 7.08 -9.72 -4.15
C PHE A 264 7.12 -10.30 -2.74
N ARG A 265 6.01 -10.90 -2.34
CA ARG A 265 5.80 -11.52 -1.03
C ARG A 265 5.88 -10.56 0.18
N GLY A 266 6.00 -9.26 -0.03
CA GLY A 266 5.92 -8.29 1.07
C GLY A 266 4.54 -8.31 1.73
N HIS A 267 3.48 -8.54 0.95
CA HIS A 267 2.11 -8.75 1.42
C HIS A 267 1.45 -9.91 0.66
N THR A 268 1.37 -9.84 -0.66
CA THR A 268 0.96 -10.94 -1.55
C THR A 268 2.14 -11.36 -2.43
N TYR A 269 1.99 -12.44 -3.21
CA TYR A 269 3.07 -12.94 -4.07
C TYR A 269 3.50 -11.92 -5.11
N GLY A 270 2.57 -11.16 -5.66
CA GLY A 270 2.79 -10.19 -6.72
C GLY A 270 2.65 -8.74 -6.27
N SER A 271 2.81 -8.44 -4.99
CA SER A 271 2.80 -7.06 -4.51
C SER A 271 3.79 -6.19 -5.28
N GLN A 272 3.38 -4.96 -5.58
CA GLN A 272 4.21 -3.99 -6.31
C GLN A 272 4.04 -2.57 -5.77
N LEU A 273 5.09 -1.77 -5.94
CA LEU A 273 5.14 -0.37 -5.56
C LEU A 273 5.04 0.49 -6.81
N LEU A 274 4.55 1.71 -6.67
CA LEU A 274 4.54 2.71 -7.73
C LEU A 274 5.35 3.94 -7.32
N GLN A 275 6.49 4.13 -7.97
CA GLN A 275 7.29 5.36 -7.88
C GLN A 275 6.70 6.41 -8.82
N VAL A 276 6.53 7.64 -8.31
CA VAL A 276 5.96 8.78 -9.03
C VAL A 276 6.86 9.98 -8.87
N ASN A 277 7.34 10.55 -9.98
CA ASN A 277 8.11 11.80 -9.97
C ASN A 277 7.21 13.01 -9.77
N THR A 278 7.48 13.81 -8.75
CA THR A 278 6.65 14.95 -8.37
C THR A 278 7.51 16.18 -8.03
N PRO A 279 6.94 17.39 -7.95
CA PRO A 279 7.67 18.58 -7.50
C PRO A 279 8.27 18.44 -6.09
N ARG A 280 7.74 17.55 -5.28
CA ARG A 280 8.25 17.21 -3.93
C ARG A 280 9.37 16.16 -3.97
N GLY A 281 9.74 15.66 -5.14
CA GLY A 281 10.60 14.50 -5.34
C GLY A 281 9.80 13.24 -5.56
N GLN A 282 10.41 12.08 -5.30
CA GLN A 282 9.74 10.80 -5.54
C GLN A 282 8.70 10.50 -4.47
N LEU A 283 7.45 10.22 -4.88
CA LEU A 283 6.46 9.53 -4.04
C LEU A 283 6.50 8.04 -4.34
N VAL A 284 6.30 7.20 -3.34
CA VAL A 284 6.21 5.74 -3.51
C VAL A 284 4.93 5.25 -2.86
N PHE A 285 3.99 4.81 -3.67
CA PHE A 285 2.77 4.16 -3.22
C PHE A 285 3.05 2.67 -2.99
N GLY A 286 2.61 2.12 -1.88
CA GLY A 286 2.98 0.76 -1.47
C GLY A 286 1.83 -0.18 -1.17
N SER A 287 0.57 0.26 -1.31
CA SER A 287 -0.59 -0.58 -0.97
C SER A 287 -0.42 -1.20 0.43
N ASP A 288 -0.79 -2.45 0.63
CA ASP A 288 -0.68 -3.14 1.93
C ASP A 288 0.74 -3.60 2.27
N THR A 289 1.66 -3.59 1.32
CA THR A 289 3.09 -3.74 1.63
C THR A 289 3.54 -2.61 2.56
N TYR A 290 2.91 -1.43 2.42
CA TYR A 290 3.04 -0.28 3.30
C TYR A 290 1.72 -0.06 4.06
N SER A 291 1.32 -1.03 4.86
CA SER A 291 0.02 -0.97 5.56
C SER A 291 -0.14 0.32 6.35
N SER A 292 0.91 0.77 7.05
CA SER A 292 0.94 2.04 7.78
C SER A 292 2.25 2.79 7.61
N TRP A 293 2.18 4.10 7.70
CA TRP A 293 3.36 4.96 7.73
C TRP A 293 4.23 4.71 8.96
N THR A 294 3.62 4.50 10.13
CA THR A 294 4.33 4.14 11.34
C THR A 294 5.06 2.80 11.18
N GLY A 295 4.45 1.83 10.51
CA GLY A 295 5.08 0.55 10.19
C GLY A 295 6.37 0.73 9.38
N ILE A 296 6.34 1.53 8.32
CA ILE A 296 7.51 1.82 7.50
C ILE A 296 8.58 2.55 8.31
N ARG A 297 8.19 3.61 9.04
CA ARG A 297 9.10 4.46 9.80
C ARG A 297 9.83 3.69 10.90
N ASP A 298 9.12 2.84 11.60
CA ASP A 298 9.61 2.14 12.78
C ASP A 298 10.04 0.70 12.47
N TRP A 299 10.06 0.32 11.19
CA TRP A 299 10.41 -1.03 10.71
C TRP A 299 9.55 -2.12 11.34
N LEU A 300 8.26 -1.88 11.48
CA LEU A 300 7.29 -2.82 12.02
C LEU A 300 6.53 -3.49 10.89
N VAL A 301 6.56 -4.81 10.87
CA VAL A 301 5.82 -5.60 9.88
C VAL A 301 4.38 -5.81 10.34
N ALA A 302 3.45 -5.84 9.41
CA ALA A 302 2.06 -6.15 9.72
C ALA A 302 1.91 -7.61 10.18
N ASN A 303 1.02 -7.87 11.13
CA ASN A 303 0.73 -9.23 11.60
C ASN A 303 -0.26 -9.98 10.71
N ILE A 304 -1.08 -9.24 9.96
CA ILE A 304 -2.12 -9.83 9.11
C ILE A 304 -1.61 -9.94 7.69
N GLN A 305 -1.77 -11.14 7.12
CA GLN A 305 -1.65 -11.39 5.69
C GLN A 305 -0.29 -11.08 5.06
N GLN A 306 0.78 -10.98 5.85
CA GLN A 306 2.10 -10.93 5.24
C GLN A 306 2.51 -12.33 4.77
N THR A 307 3.15 -12.41 3.62
CA THR A 307 3.65 -13.66 3.06
C THR A 307 5.08 -13.95 3.49
N ASP A 308 5.90 -12.91 3.61
CA ASP A 308 7.32 -13.02 3.96
C ASP A 308 7.81 -11.73 4.62
N THR A 309 8.21 -11.84 5.89
CA THR A 309 8.69 -10.70 6.70
C THR A 309 9.92 -10.03 6.10
N ILE A 310 10.87 -10.80 5.58
CA ILE A 310 12.10 -10.25 5.01
C ILE A 310 11.79 -9.47 3.74
N GLN A 311 10.90 -9.99 2.91
CA GLN A 311 10.47 -9.30 1.70
C GLN A 311 9.73 -8.00 2.01
N GLN A 312 8.98 -7.95 3.10
CA GLN A 312 8.35 -6.70 3.55
C GLN A 312 9.40 -5.67 3.99
N PHE A 313 10.43 -6.08 4.73
CA PHE A 313 11.54 -5.18 5.06
C PHE A 313 12.30 -4.70 3.83
N LEU A 314 12.53 -5.56 2.84
CA LEU A 314 13.14 -5.15 1.57
C LEU A 314 12.27 -4.14 0.82
N ALA A 315 10.94 -4.24 0.91
CA ALA A 315 10.05 -3.24 0.33
C ALA A 315 10.10 -1.90 1.09
N TYR A 316 10.27 -1.91 2.41
CA TYR A 316 10.50 -0.70 3.20
C TYR A 316 11.84 -0.04 2.81
N GLU A 317 12.90 -0.83 2.65
CA GLU A 317 14.19 -0.36 2.15
C GLU A 317 14.06 0.28 0.77
N LYS A 318 13.29 -0.32 -0.15
CA LYS A 318 13.02 0.30 -1.47
C LYS A 318 12.39 1.67 -1.34
N CYS A 319 11.37 1.84 -0.47
CA CYS A 319 10.81 3.16 -0.25
C CYS A 319 11.86 4.13 0.28
N TYR A 320 12.64 3.70 1.28
CA TYR A 320 13.68 4.52 1.84
C TYR A 320 14.69 4.98 0.79
N VAL A 321 15.16 4.08 -0.05
CA VAL A 321 16.14 4.39 -1.11
C VAL A 321 15.53 5.29 -2.17
N LEU A 322 14.33 4.98 -2.66
CA LEU A 322 13.65 5.76 -3.70
C LEU A 322 13.32 7.19 -3.25
N THR A 323 13.10 7.40 -1.95
CA THR A 323 12.79 8.72 -1.38
C THR A 323 13.99 9.38 -0.67
N SER A 324 15.15 8.73 -0.65
CA SER A 324 16.31 9.03 0.20
C SER A 324 16.90 10.43 0.04
N ARG A 325 16.82 11.01 -1.17
CA ARG A 325 17.31 12.36 -1.39
C ARG A 325 16.56 13.43 -0.59
N LEU A 326 15.41 13.08 -0.04
CA LEU A 326 14.56 13.96 0.75
C LEU A 326 14.63 13.64 2.25
N ASN A 327 15.38 12.60 2.67
CA ASN A 327 15.44 12.11 4.04
C ASN A 327 14.04 11.90 4.65
N SER A 328 13.09 11.39 3.87
CA SER A 328 11.70 11.47 4.30
C SER A 328 10.87 10.25 3.94
N PHE A 329 10.65 9.38 4.93
CA PHE A 329 9.56 8.40 4.88
C PHE A 329 8.18 9.02 4.62
N ASN A 330 8.05 10.35 4.74
CA ASN A 330 6.81 11.06 4.46
C ASN A 330 6.34 10.89 3.01
N ASN A 331 7.24 10.50 2.11
CA ASN A 331 6.91 10.27 0.72
C ASN A 331 6.53 8.81 0.42
N CYS A 332 6.50 7.94 1.43
CA CYS A 332 5.97 6.57 1.35
C CYS A 332 4.49 6.59 1.67
N ILE A 333 3.64 6.25 0.71
CA ILE A 333 2.19 6.33 0.82
C ILE A 333 1.63 4.96 1.19
N ALA A 334 1.12 4.86 2.40
CA ALA A 334 0.51 3.65 2.95
C ALA A 334 -0.98 3.54 2.59
N ALA A 335 -1.47 2.29 2.44
CA ALA A 335 -2.86 2.05 2.09
C ALA A 335 -3.82 2.31 3.26
N HIS A 336 -3.47 1.84 4.45
CA HIS A 336 -4.34 1.79 5.60
C HIS A 336 -3.85 2.67 6.77
N GLU A 337 -3.21 3.78 6.46
CA GLU A 337 -2.67 4.67 7.48
C GLU A 337 -3.79 5.28 8.35
N PRO A 338 -3.90 4.94 9.63
CA PRO A 338 -4.96 5.46 10.50
C PRO A 338 -4.93 6.98 10.63
N THR A 339 -3.74 7.57 10.51
CA THR A 339 -3.51 9.01 10.65
C THR A 339 -3.52 9.75 9.30
N ALA A 340 -3.89 9.09 8.20
CA ALA A 340 -3.81 9.64 6.85
C ALA A 340 -4.50 11.00 6.69
N TYR A 341 -5.55 11.24 7.45
CA TYR A 341 -6.33 12.48 7.38
C TYR A 341 -6.28 13.25 8.70
N THR A 342 -5.07 13.34 9.23
CA THR A 342 -4.78 14.08 10.46
C THR A 342 -3.43 14.82 10.29
N PRO A 343 -3.13 15.80 11.16
CA PRO A 343 -1.81 16.45 11.14
C PRO A 343 -0.63 15.51 11.45
N ALA A 344 -0.90 14.32 12.00
CA ALA A 344 0.14 13.36 12.35
C ALA A 344 0.81 12.72 11.12
N TYR A 345 0.14 12.71 9.97
CA TYR A 345 0.70 12.21 8.72
C TYR A 345 0.98 13.40 7.78
N PRO A 346 2.23 13.89 7.72
CA PRO A 346 2.54 15.21 7.13
C PRO A 346 2.21 15.34 5.66
N ILE A 347 2.27 14.23 4.90
CA ILE A 347 2.04 14.28 3.45
C ILE A 347 0.58 14.57 3.09
N THR A 348 -0.35 14.29 3.99
CA THR A 348 -1.78 14.52 3.78
C THR A 348 -2.29 15.76 4.51
N SER A 349 -1.42 16.71 4.81
CA SER A 349 -1.80 17.95 5.53
C SER A 349 -2.92 18.75 4.84
N ASN A 350 -3.07 18.60 3.51
CA ASN A 350 -4.11 19.22 2.70
C ASN A 350 -5.30 18.28 2.47
N TRP A 351 -5.86 17.72 3.54
CA TRP A 351 -7.02 16.85 3.47
C TRP A 351 -8.35 17.60 3.74
N TRP A 352 -9.45 17.03 3.28
CA TRP A 352 -10.80 17.51 3.53
C TRP A 352 -11.82 16.38 3.42
N ASN A 353 -12.99 16.59 4.06
CA ASN A 353 -14.15 15.71 3.84
C ASN A 353 -14.74 15.97 2.47
N ILE A 354 -14.98 14.91 1.70
CA ILE A 354 -15.66 15.03 0.41
C ILE A 354 -17.14 15.32 0.67
N PRO A 355 -17.72 16.36 0.04
CA PRO A 355 -19.13 16.71 0.20
C PRO A 355 -20.06 15.63 -0.37
N SER A 356 -20.32 14.58 0.37
CA SER A 356 -21.16 13.49 -0.14
C SER A 356 -22.05 12.83 0.91
N GLY A 357 -21.92 13.25 2.17
CA GLY A 357 -22.61 12.62 3.30
C GLY A 357 -22.09 11.25 3.73
N ASN A 358 -21.08 10.71 3.06
CA ASN A 358 -20.57 9.35 3.28
C ASN A 358 -19.24 9.28 4.04
N CYS A 359 -18.86 10.31 4.79
CA CYS A 359 -17.61 10.37 5.56
C CYS A 359 -16.32 10.16 4.73
N SER A 360 -16.38 10.08 3.41
CA SER A 360 -15.20 9.94 2.57
C SER A 360 -14.31 11.17 2.64
N ARG A 361 -13.01 10.97 2.62
CA ARG A 361 -12.02 12.04 2.66
C ARG A 361 -11.12 12.01 1.45
N ALA A 362 -10.56 13.17 1.13
CA ALA A 362 -9.50 13.30 0.14
C ALA A 362 -8.33 14.06 0.73
N ALA A 363 -7.16 13.82 0.19
CA ALA A 363 -5.99 14.64 0.46
C ALA A 363 -5.23 14.91 -0.83
N GLU A 364 -4.84 16.17 -1.00
CA GLU A 364 -3.93 16.60 -2.05
C GLU A 364 -2.50 16.42 -1.53
N LEU A 365 -1.76 15.48 -2.14
CA LEU A 365 -0.40 15.17 -1.72
C LEU A 365 0.60 16.19 -2.28
N ILE A 366 0.47 16.49 -3.58
CA ILE A 366 1.33 17.41 -4.30
C ILE A 366 0.70 17.77 -5.65
N LEU A 367 0.95 19.00 -6.12
CA LEU A 367 0.55 19.48 -7.43
C LEU A 367 1.76 19.77 -8.31
N ALA A 368 1.71 19.33 -9.55
CA ALA A 368 2.66 19.78 -10.58
C ALA A 368 2.41 21.24 -10.95
N ASN A 369 3.43 21.90 -11.51
CA ASN A 369 3.34 23.31 -11.86
C ASN A 369 2.16 23.57 -12.82
N GLY A 370 1.33 24.53 -12.45
CA GLY A 370 0.14 24.92 -13.22
C GLY A 370 -1.12 24.08 -12.93
N GLU A 371 -1.02 23.02 -12.14
CA GLU A 371 -2.22 22.29 -11.70
C GLU A 371 -2.93 23.11 -10.60
N PRO A 372 -4.23 23.40 -10.75
CA PRO A 372 -4.98 24.10 -9.73
C PRO A 372 -5.23 23.20 -8.52
N THR A 373 -5.28 23.80 -7.33
CA THR A 373 -5.69 23.06 -6.13
C THR A 373 -7.14 22.66 -6.21
N HIS A 374 -7.42 21.45 -5.76
CA HIS A 374 -8.77 20.90 -5.60
C HIS A 374 -9.26 20.99 -4.15
N VAL A 375 -8.42 21.47 -3.23
CA VAL A 375 -8.80 21.72 -1.85
C VAL A 375 -9.82 22.89 -1.83
N PRO A 376 -11.01 22.70 -1.23
CA PRO A 376 -11.98 23.79 -1.09
C PRO A 376 -11.37 24.99 -0.34
N ALA A 377 -11.83 26.20 -0.66
CA ALA A 377 -11.36 27.40 0.04
C ALA A 377 -11.60 27.33 1.57
N ASN A 378 -12.69 26.68 1.99
CA ASN A 378 -13.00 26.39 3.38
C ASN A 378 -13.18 24.85 3.52
N PRO A 379 -12.07 24.11 3.67
CA PRO A 379 -12.14 22.66 3.71
C PRO A 379 -12.81 22.19 5.01
N ASP A 380 -13.83 21.36 4.88
CA ASP A 380 -14.39 20.67 6.04
C ASP A 380 -13.40 19.61 6.51
N ARG A 381 -12.93 19.75 7.73
CA ARG A 381 -12.01 18.84 8.42
C ARG A 381 -12.58 18.33 9.74
N THR A 382 -13.89 18.42 9.91
CA THR A 382 -14.52 17.84 11.07
C THR A 382 -14.27 16.33 11.09
N PRO A 383 -13.89 15.74 12.23
CA PRO A 383 -13.86 14.30 12.33
C PRO A 383 -15.22 13.76 11.91
N PRO A 384 -15.29 12.76 11.01
CA PRO A 384 -16.56 12.19 10.63
C PRO A 384 -17.28 11.72 11.90
N ALA A 385 -18.57 12.09 12.03
CA ALA A 385 -19.42 11.56 13.07
C ALA A 385 -19.25 10.02 13.06
N GLN A 386 -19.24 9.40 14.24
CA GLN A 386 -19.07 7.94 14.34
C GLN A 386 -20.02 7.29 13.33
N CYS A 387 -19.45 6.66 12.34
CA CYS A 387 -20.23 6.03 11.32
C CYS A 387 -21.01 4.88 11.93
N VAL A 388 -22.31 5.02 11.99
CA VAL A 388 -23.19 3.89 12.32
C VAL A 388 -23.15 2.97 11.10
N SER A 389 -22.77 1.72 11.30
CA SER A 389 -22.80 0.71 10.22
C SER A 389 -24.16 0.73 9.55
N VAL A 390 -24.20 1.10 8.28
CA VAL A 390 -25.43 1.12 7.49
C VAL A 390 -25.75 -0.26 6.90
N ILE A 391 -24.84 -1.22 7.11
CA ILE A 391 -25.08 -2.59 6.68
C ILE A 391 -25.95 -3.26 7.74
N PRO A 392 -27.22 -3.58 7.44
CA PRO A 392 -28.02 -4.39 8.34
C PRO A 392 -27.30 -5.71 8.58
N PRO A 393 -27.42 -6.31 9.78
CA PRO A 393 -26.85 -7.62 10.04
C PRO A 393 -27.39 -8.57 8.98
N HIS A 394 -26.51 -9.01 8.09
CA HIS A 394 -26.94 -9.82 6.97
C HIS A 394 -27.34 -11.20 7.45
N VAL A 395 -28.58 -11.48 7.24
CA VAL A 395 -29.11 -12.82 7.13
C VAL A 395 -28.32 -13.50 6.00
N ILE A 396 -27.31 -14.28 6.34
CA ILE A 396 -26.66 -15.20 5.41
C ILE A 396 -27.76 -16.16 5.00
N ARG A 397 -28.27 -16.01 3.80
CA ARG A 397 -29.10 -17.06 3.21
C ARG A 397 -28.14 -18.20 2.83
N PRO A 398 -28.48 -19.44 3.20
CA PRO A 398 -27.68 -20.63 2.94
C PRO A 398 -27.45 -20.85 1.43
#